data_4938a567d532cf09ef8a3e0d502af47c
#
_entry.id   4938a567d532cf09ef8a3e0d502af47c
#
_cell.length_a   1.000
_cell.length_b   1.000
_cell.length_c   1.000
_cell.angle_alpha   90.00
_cell.angle_beta   90.00
_cell.angle_gamma   90.00
#
_symmetry.space_group_name_H-M   'P 1'
#
loop_
_entity.id
_entity.type
_entity.pdbx_description
1 polymer ?
#
loop_
_entity_poly.entity_id
_entity_poly.type
_entity_poly.pdbx_seq_one_letter_code
_entity_poly.pdbx_strand_id
1 'polypeptide(L)'
;MYDELPQVQGVILCAASAYEEKYYLNPDFTGLPGSIQEELQVLCVLYTADVGGILTLHYDETGNLLLHVTARENDLLFDEIGSVLKIKQIQAEKRELLEALEVYYKVVFLGEDVSNLLME
;
A
#
# COMPACT_ATOMS: atom_id res chain seq x y z
N MET A 1 -0.27 -17.12 -6.65
CA MET A 1 -0.98 -16.44 -5.59
C MET A 1 -0.08 -16.23 -4.39
N TYR A 2 -0.34 -15.20 -3.65
CA TYR A 2 0.50 -14.77 -2.53
C TYR A 2 0.11 -15.51 -1.26
N ASP A 3 0.92 -16.45 -0.82
CA ASP A 3 0.59 -17.25 0.36
C ASP A 3 0.82 -16.52 1.68
N GLU A 4 1.62 -15.44 1.64
CA GLU A 4 1.99 -14.70 2.84
C GLU A 4 1.27 -13.36 3.01
N LEU A 5 0.18 -13.12 2.27
CA LEU A 5 -0.58 -11.88 2.46
C LEU A 5 -1.11 -11.85 3.90
N PRO A 6 -0.79 -10.80 4.66
CA PRO A 6 -1.26 -10.73 6.04
C PRO A 6 -2.77 -10.53 6.09
N GLN A 7 -3.36 -10.92 7.21
CA GLN A 7 -4.77 -10.66 7.47
C GLN A 7 -4.89 -9.18 7.86
N VAL A 8 -5.34 -8.37 6.94
CA VAL A 8 -5.54 -6.94 7.16
C VAL A 8 -7.03 -6.62 7.06
N GLN A 9 -7.42 -5.53 7.72
CA GLN A 9 -8.79 -5.05 7.67
C GLN A 9 -9.06 -4.42 6.30
N GLY A 10 -10.24 -4.66 5.74
CA GLY A 10 -10.66 -4.02 4.50
C GLY A 10 -10.10 -4.68 3.24
N VAL A 11 -9.87 -3.87 2.23
CA VAL A 11 -9.50 -4.33 0.89
C VAL A 11 -8.03 -4.05 0.61
N ILE A 12 -7.29 -5.09 0.21
CA ILE A 12 -5.88 -4.92 -0.15
C ILE A 12 -5.79 -4.27 -1.53
N LEU A 13 -4.98 -3.22 -1.61
CA LEU A 13 -4.62 -2.59 -2.89
C LEU A 13 -3.43 -3.33 -3.51
N CYS A 14 -2.34 -3.43 -2.77
CA CYS A 14 -1.12 -4.07 -3.25
C CYS A 14 -0.25 -4.48 -2.07
N ALA A 15 0.74 -5.32 -2.35
CA ALA A 15 1.67 -5.79 -1.34
C ALA A 15 3.01 -6.19 -1.97
N ALA A 16 4.08 -6.11 -1.19
CA ALA A 16 5.38 -6.61 -1.60
C ALA A 16 5.99 -7.40 -0.45
N SER A 17 6.70 -8.47 -0.78
CA SER A 17 7.36 -9.34 0.20
C SER A 17 8.83 -9.46 -0.13
N ALA A 18 9.68 -9.13 0.85
CA ALA A 18 11.12 -9.37 0.72
C ALA A 18 11.43 -10.87 0.76
N TYR A 19 10.58 -11.66 1.41
CA TYR A 19 10.79 -13.10 1.55
C TYR A 19 10.57 -13.86 0.26
N GLU A 20 9.51 -13.49 -0.48
CA GLU A 20 9.18 -14.14 -1.74
C GLU A 20 9.73 -13.37 -2.94
N GLU A 21 10.28 -12.17 -2.71
CA GLU A 21 10.77 -11.28 -3.76
C GLU A 21 9.70 -11.07 -4.83
N LYS A 22 8.48 -10.75 -4.37
CA LYS A 22 7.31 -10.60 -5.24
C LYS A 22 6.53 -9.37 -4.88
N TYR A 23 5.87 -8.83 -5.91
CA TYR A 23 4.90 -7.75 -5.79
C TYR A 23 3.53 -8.24 -6.25
N TYR A 24 2.49 -7.83 -5.53
CA TYR A 24 1.11 -8.19 -5.84
C TYR A 24 0.28 -6.92 -6.00
N LEU A 25 -0.44 -6.81 -7.09
CA LEU A 25 -1.48 -5.79 -7.28
C LEU A 25 -2.82 -6.49 -7.33
N ASN A 26 -3.77 -6.04 -6.50
CA ASN A 26 -5.12 -6.61 -6.52
C ASN A 26 -5.73 -6.37 -7.91
N PRO A 27 -6.21 -7.44 -8.58
CA PRO A 27 -6.78 -7.31 -9.93
C PRO A 27 -7.92 -6.32 -10.04
N ASP A 28 -8.65 -6.06 -8.95
CA ASP A 28 -9.75 -5.09 -8.94
C ASP A 28 -9.26 -3.65 -9.17
N PHE A 29 -7.95 -3.41 -9.11
CA PHE A 29 -7.35 -2.09 -9.27
C PHE A 29 -6.61 -1.92 -10.59
N THR A 30 -6.82 -2.84 -11.54
CA THR A 30 -6.19 -2.72 -12.87
C THR A 30 -6.75 -1.56 -13.69
N GLY A 31 -7.84 -0.93 -13.22
CA GLY A 31 -8.35 0.31 -13.82
C GLY A 31 -7.54 1.56 -13.50
N LEU A 32 -6.59 1.47 -12.56
CA LEU A 32 -5.70 2.60 -12.30
C LEU A 32 -4.80 2.86 -13.51
N PRO A 33 -4.41 4.13 -13.76
CA PRO A 33 -3.45 4.43 -14.82
C PRO A 33 -2.17 3.62 -14.67
N GLY A 34 -1.59 3.20 -15.79
CA GLY A 34 -0.36 2.39 -15.77
C GLY A 34 0.79 3.05 -15.02
N SER A 35 0.91 4.37 -15.14
CA SER A 35 1.96 5.11 -14.42
C SER A 35 1.78 5.02 -12.90
N ILE A 36 0.53 5.01 -12.42
CA ILE A 36 0.23 4.87 -11.00
C ILE A 36 0.54 3.44 -10.54
N GLN A 37 0.18 2.44 -11.35
CA GLN A 37 0.49 1.05 -11.04
C GLN A 37 2.00 0.83 -10.93
N GLU A 38 2.78 1.43 -11.83
CA GLU A 38 4.23 1.35 -11.79
C GLU A 38 4.81 2.05 -10.56
N GLU A 39 4.29 3.21 -10.23
CA GLU A 39 4.76 3.96 -9.07
C GLU A 39 4.51 3.19 -7.77
N LEU A 40 3.36 2.52 -7.66
CA LEU A 40 3.04 1.66 -6.51
C LEU A 40 4.03 0.50 -6.41
N GLN A 41 4.32 -0.14 -7.54
CA GLN A 41 5.26 -1.26 -7.56
C GLN A 41 6.65 -0.82 -7.11
N VAL A 42 7.14 0.29 -7.65
CA VAL A 42 8.45 0.82 -7.29
C VAL A 42 8.52 1.16 -5.80
N LEU A 43 7.50 1.85 -5.30
CA LEU A 43 7.42 2.24 -3.90
C LEU A 43 7.50 1.03 -2.97
N CYS A 44 6.67 0.02 -3.23
CA CYS A 44 6.58 -1.16 -2.37
C CYS A 44 7.83 -2.03 -2.46
N VAL A 45 8.37 -2.22 -3.66
CA VAL A 45 9.56 -3.07 -3.86
C VAL A 45 10.79 -2.41 -3.24
N LEU A 46 10.96 -1.10 -3.43
CA LEU A 46 12.08 -0.38 -2.82
C LEU A 46 11.99 -0.39 -1.30
N TYR A 47 10.77 -0.28 -0.76
CA TYR A 47 10.58 -0.35 0.69
C TYR A 47 11.09 -1.67 1.25
N THR A 48 10.62 -2.79 0.69
CA THR A 48 10.99 -4.11 1.20
C THR A 48 12.45 -4.45 0.92
N ALA A 49 13.02 -3.94 -0.15
CA ALA A 49 14.45 -4.10 -0.43
C ALA A 49 15.30 -3.39 0.62
N ASP A 50 14.80 -2.29 1.17
CA ASP A 50 15.52 -1.45 2.11
C ASP A 50 15.40 -1.96 3.55
N VAL A 51 14.18 -2.29 3.98
CA VAL A 51 13.93 -2.64 5.39
C VAL A 51 13.54 -4.10 5.62
N GLY A 52 13.23 -4.84 4.57
CA GLY A 52 12.77 -6.23 4.67
C GLY A 52 11.28 -6.33 4.96
N GLY A 53 10.84 -7.53 5.31
CA GLY A 53 9.47 -7.78 5.70
C GLY A 53 8.48 -7.78 4.55
N ILE A 54 7.21 -7.54 4.89
CA ILE A 54 6.09 -7.47 3.95
C ILE A 54 5.40 -6.13 4.15
N LEU A 55 5.25 -5.35 3.09
CA LEU A 55 4.49 -4.11 3.10
C LEU A 55 3.16 -4.36 2.38
N THR A 56 2.06 -4.04 3.05
CA THR A 56 0.71 -4.16 2.47
C THR A 56 0.03 -2.79 2.52
N LEU A 57 -0.48 -2.34 1.39
CA LEU A 57 -1.33 -1.16 1.32
C LEU A 57 -2.77 -1.65 1.23
N HIS A 58 -3.62 -1.19 2.16
CA HIS A 58 -5.01 -1.64 2.20
C HIS A 58 -5.93 -0.50 2.64
N TYR A 59 -7.20 -0.60 2.23
CA TYR A 59 -8.21 0.39 2.56
C TYR A 59 -9.06 -0.09 3.72
N ASP A 60 -9.38 0.82 4.65
CA ASP A 60 -10.36 0.53 5.69
C ASP A 60 -11.78 0.74 5.15
N GLU A 61 -12.80 0.58 6.02
CA GLU A 61 -14.22 0.69 5.61
C GLU A 61 -14.59 2.08 5.08
N THR A 62 -13.88 3.11 5.50
CA THR A 62 -14.19 4.48 5.09
C THR A 62 -13.36 4.95 3.91
N GLY A 63 -12.45 4.11 3.42
CA GLY A 63 -11.63 4.41 2.26
C GLY A 63 -10.30 5.06 2.59
N ASN A 64 -9.88 5.04 3.84
CA ASN A 64 -8.54 5.48 4.20
C ASN A 64 -7.52 4.42 3.78
N LEU A 65 -6.42 4.87 3.18
CA LEU A 65 -5.36 3.96 2.74
C LEU A 65 -4.32 3.82 3.85
N LEU A 66 -4.13 2.59 4.29
CA LEU A 66 -3.24 2.27 5.40
C LEU A 66 -2.03 1.49 4.88
N LEU A 67 -0.88 1.74 5.50
CA LEU A 67 0.36 1.04 5.19
C LEU A 67 0.67 0.11 6.37
N HIS A 68 0.60 -1.19 6.11
CA HIS A 68 0.76 -2.22 7.13
C HIS A 68 2.04 -3.00 6.88
N VAL A 69 2.89 -3.12 7.90
CA VAL A 69 4.17 -3.80 7.79
C VAL A 69 4.20 -4.98 8.75
N THR A 70 4.60 -6.14 8.22
CA THR A 70 4.80 -7.34 9.05
C THR A 70 6.16 -7.95 8.72
N ALA A 71 6.68 -8.72 9.68
CA ALA A 71 7.89 -9.51 9.47
C ALA A 71 7.64 -10.91 10.01
N ARG A 72 8.34 -11.88 9.42
CA ARG A 72 8.29 -13.26 9.94
C ARG A 72 8.88 -13.29 11.33
N GLU A 73 8.33 -14.15 12.14
CA GLU A 73 8.89 -14.45 13.46
C GLU A 73 10.35 -14.87 13.29
N ASN A 74 11.23 -14.38 14.15
CA ASN A 74 12.66 -14.67 14.12
C ASN A 74 13.43 -14.07 12.93
N ASP A 75 12.86 -13.10 12.22
CA ASP A 75 13.60 -12.39 11.17
C ASP A 75 14.52 -11.35 11.82
N LEU A 76 15.77 -11.72 12.04
CA LEU A 76 16.75 -10.84 12.68
C LEU A 76 17.26 -9.75 11.75
N LEU A 77 16.98 -9.87 10.45
CA LEU A 77 17.42 -8.87 9.46
C LEU A 77 16.40 -7.76 9.25
N PHE A 78 15.19 -7.91 9.79
CA PHE A 78 14.16 -6.90 9.65
C PHE A 78 14.51 -5.68 10.48
N ASP A 79 14.51 -4.51 9.84
CA ASP A 79 14.85 -3.23 10.46
C ASP A 79 13.59 -2.57 11.01
N GLU A 80 13.25 -2.82 12.28
CA GLU A 80 12.04 -2.29 12.90
C GLU A 80 12.05 -0.76 12.95
N ILE A 81 13.17 -0.18 13.33
CA ILE A 81 13.29 1.28 13.43
C ILE A 81 13.23 1.91 12.05
N GLY A 82 13.99 1.35 11.12
CA GLY A 82 14.01 1.82 9.73
C GLY A 82 12.65 1.71 9.07
N SER A 83 11.88 0.65 9.40
CA SER A 83 10.55 0.48 8.81
C SER A 83 9.61 1.61 9.23
N VAL A 84 9.61 2.01 10.50
CA VAL A 84 8.78 3.11 11.00
C VAL A 84 9.18 4.43 10.34
N LEU A 85 10.47 4.70 10.25
CA LEU A 85 10.97 5.93 9.65
C LEU A 85 10.64 5.99 8.15
N LYS A 86 10.76 4.86 7.46
CA LYS A 86 10.48 4.78 6.03
C LYS A 86 9.00 4.98 5.74
N ILE A 87 8.12 4.43 6.56
CA ILE A 87 6.68 4.65 6.42
C ILE A 87 6.35 6.13 6.56
N LYS A 88 6.91 6.80 7.56
CA LYS A 88 6.68 8.24 7.73
C LYS A 88 7.20 9.04 6.55
N GLN A 89 8.35 8.65 6.01
CA GLN A 89 8.93 9.28 4.84
C GLN A 89 8.01 9.13 3.63
N ILE A 90 7.49 7.92 3.39
CA ILE A 90 6.56 7.66 2.28
C ILE A 90 5.30 8.50 2.44
N GLN A 91 4.72 8.54 3.64
CA GLN A 91 3.52 9.30 3.90
C GLN A 91 3.71 10.80 3.64
N ALA A 92 4.90 11.32 3.88
CA ALA A 92 5.22 12.71 3.62
C ALA A 92 5.52 12.96 2.14
N GLU A 93 6.40 12.15 1.54
CA GLU A 93 6.87 12.36 0.16
C GLU A 93 5.84 11.96 -0.90
N LYS A 94 5.01 10.98 -0.59
CA LYS A 94 4.01 10.45 -1.53
C LYS A 94 2.59 10.83 -1.15
N ARG A 95 2.43 11.90 -0.40
CA ARG A 95 1.11 12.35 0.06
C ARG A 95 0.11 12.48 -1.09
N GLU A 96 0.51 13.12 -2.19
CA GLU A 96 -0.39 13.34 -3.31
C GLU A 96 -0.84 12.02 -3.94
N LEU A 97 0.09 11.07 -4.09
CA LEU A 97 -0.23 9.76 -4.60
C LEU A 97 -1.22 9.04 -3.69
N LEU A 98 -0.93 9.03 -2.38
CA LEU A 98 -1.76 8.31 -1.41
C LEU A 98 -3.16 8.92 -1.33
N GLU A 99 -3.27 10.25 -1.35
CA GLU A 99 -4.56 10.94 -1.35
C GLU A 99 -5.35 10.65 -2.62
N ALA A 100 -4.67 10.63 -3.78
CA ALA A 100 -5.33 10.31 -5.04
C ALA A 100 -5.87 8.88 -5.03
N LEU A 101 -5.13 7.95 -4.44
CA LEU A 101 -5.57 6.56 -4.31
C LEU A 101 -6.78 6.43 -3.39
N GLU A 102 -6.85 7.24 -2.34
CA GLU A 102 -8.03 7.28 -1.46
C GLU A 102 -9.25 7.81 -2.19
N VAL A 103 -9.09 8.89 -2.95
CA VAL A 103 -10.18 9.45 -3.75
C VAL A 103 -10.67 8.43 -4.78
N TYR A 104 -9.76 7.75 -5.44
CA TYR A 104 -10.11 6.72 -6.41
C TYR A 104 -11.00 5.65 -5.78
N TYR A 105 -10.61 5.15 -4.62
CA TYR A 105 -11.35 4.10 -3.93
C TYR A 105 -12.75 4.59 -3.51
N LYS A 106 -12.82 5.78 -2.94
CA LYS A 106 -14.09 6.35 -2.49
C LYS A 106 -15.06 6.54 -3.64
N VAL A 107 -14.58 7.00 -4.78
CA VAL A 107 -15.43 7.23 -5.95
C VAL A 107 -15.81 5.92 -6.62
N VAL A 108 -14.83 5.06 -6.91
CA VAL A 108 -15.03 3.86 -7.73
C VAL A 108 -15.68 2.73 -6.92
N PHE A 109 -15.26 2.52 -5.67
CA PHE A 109 -15.70 1.39 -4.86
C PHE A 109 -16.79 1.76 -3.86
N LEU A 110 -16.73 2.96 -3.29
CA LEU A 110 -17.72 3.39 -2.30
C LEU A 110 -18.83 4.24 -2.89
N GLY A 111 -18.70 4.63 -4.16
CA GLY A 111 -19.74 5.39 -4.87
C GLY A 111 -19.91 6.83 -4.40
N GLU A 112 -18.88 7.43 -3.79
CA GLU A 112 -18.98 8.81 -3.30
C GLU A 112 -18.93 9.81 -4.46
N ASP A 113 -19.54 10.96 -4.26
CA ASP A 113 -19.56 12.04 -5.23
C ASP A 113 -18.21 12.77 -5.22
N VAL A 114 -17.58 12.85 -6.38
CA VAL A 114 -16.29 13.52 -6.54
C VAL A 114 -16.34 14.98 -6.05
N SER A 115 -17.44 15.69 -6.29
CA SER A 115 -17.53 17.08 -5.89
C SER A 115 -17.44 17.26 -4.39
N ASN A 116 -17.97 16.32 -3.61
CA ASN A 116 -17.88 16.36 -2.15
C ASN A 116 -16.45 16.16 -1.66
N LEU A 117 -15.66 15.39 -2.40
CA LEU A 117 -14.27 15.09 -2.02
C LEU A 117 -13.32 16.23 -2.38
N LEU A 118 -13.64 16.98 -3.43
CA LEU A 118 -12.76 18.05 -3.92
C LEU A 118 -13.03 19.41 -3.30
N MET A 119 -14.12 19.55 -2.57
CA MET A 119 -14.54 20.84 -1.98
C MET A 119 -14.02 21.06 -0.57
N GLU A 120 -13.20 20.19 -0.06
CA GLU A 120 -12.63 20.35 1.27
C GLU A 120 -11.46 21.29 1.33
#